data_8cbe37b66c09eab392e834f638c7a2dd
#
_entry.id   8cbe37b66c09eab392e834f638c7a2dd
#
_cell.length_a   1.000
_cell.length_b   1.000
_cell.length_c   1.000
_cell.angle_alpha   90.00
_cell.angle_beta   90.00
_cell.angle_gamma   90.00
#
_symmetry.space_group_name_H-M   'P 1'
#
loop_
_entity.id
_entity.type
_entity.pdbx_description
1 polymer ?
#
loop_
_entity_poly.entity_id
_entity_poly.type
_entity_poly.pdbx_seq_one_letter_code
_entity_poly.pdbx_strand_id
1 'polypeptide(L)'
;RSSINNFDLKYASDAIFGEYLLEEMPDYDGRLLPSREVFILFSTRLFTLLGCLPVNGFDRQLTTHELRYFQYQMAKSVLAGVDAWLIRRGLYVSSYKRRVDLFLRKNEVKPNIKSLVLWSLSMKLNPEPDLLTPIQVSIIYDEVNNFFIREMESGLSWHFKKPISEYSSLRYAILKNPYEVSKICYSSIFRSSSVYLNRYRLIMAQFLLASAWSIKGIDLDLVQK
;
A
#
# COMPACT_ATOMS: atom_id res chain seq x y z
N ARG A 1 0.48 19.58 -9.53
CA ARG A 1 -0.54 18.89 -8.67
C ARG A 1 0.14 18.31 -7.45
N SER A 2 -0.47 18.47 -6.28
CA SER A 2 0.02 17.83 -5.05
C SER A 2 -0.07 16.31 -5.19
N SER A 3 1.04 15.62 -4.90
CA SER A 3 1.13 14.17 -4.78
C SER A 3 2.06 13.81 -3.64
N ILE A 4 1.96 12.60 -3.11
CA ILE A 4 2.90 12.08 -2.11
C ILE A 4 4.34 12.20 -2.62
N ASN A 5 4.58 11.79 -3.86
CA ASN A 5 5.93 11.81 -4.44
C ASN A 5 6.52 13.22 -4.51
N ASN A 6 5.73 14.20 -4.96
CA ASN A 6 6.21 15.58 -5.03
C ASN A 6 6.41 16.20 -3.65
N PHE A 7 5.53 15.88 -2.70
CA PHE A 7 5.66 16.30 -1.32
C PHE A 7 6.93 15.73 -0.67
N ASP A 8 7.14 14.42 -0.77
CA ASP A 8 8.30 13.76 -0.20
C ASP A 8 9.59 14.19 -0.93
N LEU A 9 9.55 14.38 -2.26
CA LEU A 9 10.69 14.90 -3.00
C LEU A 9 11.11 16.28 -2.49
N LYS A 10 10.16 17.20 -2.30
CA LYS A 10 10.48 18.56 -1.84
C LYS A 10 10.97 18.60 -0.39
N TYR A 11 10.34 17.84 0.51
CA TYR A 11 10.54 18.01 1.95
C TYR A 11 11.35 16.90 2.64
N ALA A 12 11.69 15.83 1.93
CA ALA A 12 12.44 14.70 2.49
C ALA A 12 13.63 14.26 1.64
N SER A 13 14.03 15.05 0.63
CA SER A 13 15.16 14.76 -0.23
C SER A 13 16.21 15.86 -0.16
N ASP A 14 17.47 15.48 -0.40
CA ASP A 14 18.60 16.39 -0.57
C ASP A 14 19.20 16.20 -1.95
N ALA A 15 19.69 17.28 -2.58
CA ALA A 15 20.44 17.20 -3.81
C ALA A 15 21.85 16.67 -3.52
N ILE A 16 22.18 15.49 -4.09
CA ILE A 16 23.50 14.87 -3.94
C ILE A 16 24.48 15.42 -5.00
N PHE A 17 23.94 15.81 -6.17
CA PHE A 17 24.72 16.29 -7.30
C PHE A 17 23.88 17.23 -8.19
N GLY A 18 24.52 18.25 -8.77
CA GLY A 18 23.89 19.21 -9.66
C GLY A 18 23.25 20.41 -8.96
N GLU A 19 22.35 21.10 -9.64
CA GLU A 19 21.62 22.26 -9.11
C GLU A 19 20.54 21.84 -8.12
N TYR A 20 20.34 22.67 -7.08
CA TYR A 20 19.32 22.41 -6.04
C TYR A 20 17.94 22.89 -6.51
N LEU A 21 17.35 22.14 -7.43
CA LEU A 21 16.04 22.49 -8.03
C LEU A 21 14.83 22.32 -7.07
N LEU A 22 15.03 21.76 -5.88
CA LEU A 22 13.95 21.55 -4.93
C LEU A 22 13.32 22.87 -4.41
N GLU A 23 14.09 23.96 -4.40
CA GLU A 23 13.59 25.29 -4.02
C GLU A 23 12.63 25.86 -5.07
N GLU A 24 12.81 25.52 -6.34
CA GLU A 24 11.93 25.95 -7.43
C GLU A 24 10.59 25.19 -7.45
N MET A 25 10.50 24.07 -6.75
CA MET A 25 9.25 23.35 -6.63
C MET A 25 8.22 24.16 -5.81
N PRO A 26 6.96 24.16 -6.21
CA PRO A 26 5.91 24.83 -5.45
C PRO A 26 5.79 24.25 -4.04
N ASP A 27 5.32 25.05 -3.10
CA ASP A 27 5.01 24.56 -1.76
C ASP A 27 3.81 23.63 -1.78
N TYR A 28 3.94 22.51 -1.08
CA TYR A 28 2.90 21.50 -0.95
C TYR A 28 2.41 21.45 0.50
N ASP A 29 1.10 21.44 0.69
CA ASP A 29 0.49 21.21 1.99
C ASP A 29 0.06 19.74 2.11
N GLY A 30 0.66 19.01 3.04
CA GLY A 30 0.31 17.60 3.30
C GLY A 30 -1.15 17.39 3.71
N ARG A 31 -1.82 18.46 4.21
CA ARG A 31 -3.26 18.46 4.52
C ARG A 31 -4.15 18.41 3.27
N LEU A 32 -3.62 18.85 2.14
CA LEU A 32 -4.34 18.96 0.87
C LEU A 32 -4.02 17.83 -0.10
N LEU A 33 -3.38 16.75 0.36
CA LEU A 33 -3.15 15.57 -0.48
C LEU A 33 -4.50 14.97 -0.90
N PRO A 34 -4.70 14.75 -2.21
CA PRO A 34 -5.99 14.27 -2.72
C PRO A 34 -6.22 12.80 -2.35
N SER A 35 -7.47 12.41 -2.18
CA SER A 35 -7.87 11.03 -1.86
C SER A 35 -7.37 9.99 -2.88
N ARG A 36 -7.12 10.42 -4.11
CA ARG A 36 -6.53 9.60 -5.15
C ARG A 36 -5.15 9.05 -4.77
N GLU A 37 -4.37 9.78 -3.98
CA GLU A 37 -3.05 9.32 -3.54
C GLU A 37 -3.16 8.05 -2.68
N VAL A 38 -4.22 7.96 -1.86
CA VAL A 38 -4.53 6.75 -1.08
C VAL A 38 -4.85 5.56 -1.98
N PHE A 39 -5.63 5.78 -3.05
CA PHE A 39 -5.92 4.75 -4.03
C PHE A 39 -4.66 4.25 -4.74
N ILE A 40 -3.79 5.17 -5.20
CA ILE A 40 -2.52 4.83 -5.85
C ILE A 40 -1.61 4.07 -4.89
N LEU A 41 -1.51 4.53 -3.66
CA LEU A 41 -0.68 3.94 -2.61
C LEU A 41 -1.05 2.48 -2.36
N PHE A 42 -2.33 2.20 -2.11
CA PHE A 42 -2.82 0.84 -1.88
C PHE A 42 -2.69 -0.04 -3.12
N SER A 43 -3.00 0.47 -4.31
CA SER A 43 -2.85 -0.28 -5.56
C SER A 43 -1.42 -0.77 -5.77
N THR A 44 -0.45 0.12 -5.53
CA THR A 44 0.96 -0.21 -5.69
C THR A 44 1.44 -1.21 -4.64
N ARG A 45 0.99 -1.05 -3.39
CA ARG A 45 1.43 -1.92 -2.29
C ARG A 45 0.75 -3.28 -2.30
N LEU A 46 -0.50 -3.35 -2.71
CA LEU A 46 -1.19 -4.62 -2.89
C LEU A 46 -0.45 -5.51 -3.90
N PHE A 47 -0.03 -4.93 -5.04
CA PHE A 47 0.77 -5.63 -6.04
C PHE A 47 2.06 -6.20 -5.45
N THR A 48 2.81 -5.39 -4.68
CA THR A 48 4.09 -5.84 -4.11
C THR A 48 3.92 -6.84 -2.97
N LEU A 49 2.87 -6.69 -2.16
CA LEU A 49 2.58 -7.62 -1.06
C LEU A 49 2.18 -9.00 -1.58
N LEU A 50 1.30 -9.07 -2.57
CA LEU A 50 0.89 -10.33 -3.18
C LEU A 50 1.99 -10.97 -4.03
N GLY A 51 2.79 -10.16 -4.73
CA GLY A 51 3.94 -10.64 -5.49
C GLY A 51 5.06 -11.23 -4.63
N CYS A 52 5.02 -11.01 -3.33
CA CYS A 52 5.93 -11.63 -2.38
C CYS A 52 5.48 -13.02 -1.94
N LEU A 53 4.23 -13.42 -2.19
CA LEU A 53 3.74 -14.72 -1.76
C LEU A 53 4.44 -15.84 -2.53
N PRO A 54 5.08 -16.78 -1.85
CA PRO A 54 5.63 -17.95 -2.51
C PRO A 54 4.50 -18.78 -3.11
N VAL A 55 4.69 -19.27 -4.35
CA VAL A 55 3.68 -20.08 -5.06
C VAL A 55 3.21 -21.30 -4.25
N ASN A 56 4.11 -21.85 -3.43
CA ASN A 56 3.84 -23.03 -2.58
C ASN A 56 3.74 -22.68 -1.08
N GLY A 57 3.34 -21.43 -0.75
CA GLY A 57 3.31 -20.98 0.64
C GLY A 57 4.70 -20.80 1.26
N PHE A 58 4.75 -20.65 2.59
CA PHE A 58 6.01 -20.48 3.35
C PHE A 58 6.68 -21.81 3.74
N ASP A 59 6.14 -22.94 3.29
CA ASP A 59 6.67 -24.26 3.63
C ASP A 59 7.95 -24.62 2.86
N ARG A 60 8.27 -23.87 1.79
CA ARG A 60 9.52 -24.03 1.08
C ARG A 60 10.69 -23.34 1.80
N GLN A 61 11.88 -23.85 1.58
CA GLN A 61 13.09 -23.19 2.05
C GLN A 61 13.31 -21.87 1.30
N LEU A 62 13.20 -20.75 2.00
CA LEU A 62 13.44 -19.41 1.45
C LEU A 62 14.90 -19.04 1.59
N THR A 63 15.47 -18.43 0.58
CA THR A 63 16.82 -17.86 0.63
C THR A 63 16.85 -16.61 1.51
N THR A 64 18.03 -16.28 2.04
CA THR A 64 18.27 -15.04 2.80
C THR A 64 17.79 -13.78 2.04
N HIS A 65 18.01 -13.74 0.73
CA HIS A 65 17.60 -12.63 -0.11
C HIS A 65 16.06 -12.53 -0.20
N GLU A 66 15.38 -13.66 -0.38
CA GLU A 66 13.91 -13.71 -0.42
C GLU A 66 13.31 -13.28 0.93
N LEU A 67 13.84 -13.79 2.04
CA LEU A 67 13.38 -13.40 3.38
C LEU A 67 13.52 -11.88 3.60
N ARG A 68 14.66 -11.30 3.24
CA ARG A 68 14.89 -9.85 3.34
C ARG A 68 13.92 -9.08 2.46
N TYR A 69 13.71 -9.53 1.24
CA TYR A 69 12.76 -8.91 0.30
C TYR A 69 11.33 -8.95 0.85
N PHE A 70 10.87 -10.10 1.36
CA PHE A 70 9.56 -10.24 1.99
C PHE A 70 9.37 -9.29 3.16
N GLN A 71 10.29 -9.31 4.11
CA GLN A 71 10.24 -8.41 5.27
C GLN A 71 10.11 -6.96 4.83
N TYR A 72 10.88 -6.56 3.83
CA TYR A 72 10.87 -5.18 3.33
C TYR A 72 9.55 -4.81 2.65
N GLN A 73 8.94 -5.71 1.87
CA GLN A 73 7.65 -5.45 1.24
C GLN A 73 6.50 -5.43 2.27
N MET A 74 6.52 -6.32 3.26
CA MET A 74 5.57 -6.30 4.37
C MET A 74 5.65 -4.98 5.14
N ALA A 75 6.85 -4.55 5.52
CA ALA A 75 7.05 -3.29 6.22
C ALA A 75 6.55 -2.08 5.43
N LYS A 76 6.81 -2.05 4.11
CA LYS A 76 6.27 -1.00 3.22
C LYS A 76 4.75 -0.99 3.16
N SER A 77 4.12 -2.16 3.21
CA SER A 77 2.66 -2.26 3.19
C SER A 77 2.03 -1.73 4.47
N VAL A 78 2.62 -2.01 5.62
CA VAL A 78 2.19 -1.42 6.90
C VAL A 78 2.35 0.10 6.90
N LEU A 79 3.51 0.61 6.48
CA LEU A 79 3.74 2.06 6.41
C LEU A 79 2.79 2.75 5.43
N ALA A 80 2.40 2.08 4.34
CA ALA A 80 1.37 2.60 3.44
C ALA A 80 -0.01 2.72 4.11
N GLY A 81 -0.38 1.78 4.98
CA GLY A 81 -1.58 1.89 5.80
C GLY A 81 -1.53 3.10 6.74
N VAL A 82 -0.37 3.32 7.39
CA VAL A 82 -0.12 4.51 8.22
C VAL A 82 -0.23 5.80 7.40
N ASP A 83 0.40 5.86 6.23
CA ASP A 83 0.35 7.01 5.31
C ASP A 83 -1.08 7.31 4.86
N ALA A 84 -1.83 6.28 4.47
CA ALA A 84 -3.23 6.43 4.07
C ALA A 84 -4.11 6.96 5.22
N TRP A 85 -3.87 6.49 6.44
CA TRP A 85 -4.56 6.96 7.64
C TRP A 85 -4.29 8.46 7.90
N LEU A 86 -3.03 8.89 7.75
CA LEU A 86 -2.62 10.29 7.92
C LEU A 86 -3.18 11.20 6.83
N ILE A 87 -3.13 10.76 5.56
CA ILE A 87 -3.67 11.53 4.43
C ILE A 87 -5.16 11.79 4.62
N ARG A 88 -5.93 10.77 4.99
CA ARG A 88 -7.37 10.90 5.25
C ARG A 88 -7.71 11.93 6.33
N ARG A 89 -6.77 12.23 7.23
CA ARG A 89 -6.93 13.18 8.33
C ARG A 89 -6.23 14.52 8.13
N GLY A 90 -5.57 14.70 6.98
CA GLY A 90 -4.79 15.90 6.73
C GLY A 90 -3.59 16.06 7.68
N LEU A 91 -2.98 14.95 8.08
CA LEU A 91 -1.85 14.91 9.03
C LEU A 91 -0.54 14.41 8.38
N TYR A 92 -0.52 14.29 7.05
CA TYR A 92 0.65 13.77 6.35
C TYR A 92 1.85 14.71 6.47
N VAL A 93 3.01 14.14 6.78
CA VAL A 93 4.30 14.82 6.90
C VAL A 93 5.40 14.04 6.21
N SER A 94 6.52 14.68 5.84
CA SER A 94 7.60 14.04 5.05
C SER A 94 8.40 12.98 5.81
N SER A 95 8.58 13.12 7.13
CA SER A 95 9.41 12.21 7.93
C SER A 95 8.66 10.94 8.35
N TYR A 96 9.20 9.76 8.02
CA TYR A 96 8.65 8.46 8.46
C TYR A 96 8.53 8.35 9.98
N LYS A 97 9.54 8.81 10.75
CA LYS A 97 9.47 8.81 12.22
C LYS A 97 8.28 9.62 12.72
N ARG A 98 8.09 10.83 12.17
CA ARG A 98 6.97 11.69 12.56
C ARG A 98 5.63 11.14 12.13
N ARG A 99 5.54 10.47 10.95
CA ARG A 99 4.32 9.79 10.49
C ARG A 99 3.88 8.72 11.50
N VAL A 100 4.82 7.84 11.85
CA VAL A 100 4.55 6.76 12.83
C VAL A 100 4.17 7.33 14.19
N ASP A 101 4.90 8.32 14.70
CA ASP A 101 4.60 8.97 15.96
C ASP A 101 3.19 9.59 15.97
N LEU A 102 2.83 10.35 14.92
CA LEU A 102 1.49 10.92 14.77
C LEU A 102 0.40 9.85 14.73
N PHE A 103 0.62 8.77 13.99
CA PHE A 103 -0.32 7.65 13.91
C PHE A 103 -0.55 7.02 15.29
N LEU A 104 0.53 6.73 16.02
CA LEU A 104 0.47 6.06 17.34
C LEU A 104 -0.13 6.96 18.43
N ARG A 105 0.09 8.29 18.35
CA ARG A 105 -0.47 9.24 19.33
C ARG A 105 -1.93 9.59 19.07
N LYS A 106 -2.35 9.62 17.81
CA LYS A 106 -3.69 10.09 17.40
C LYS A 106 -4.67 8.96 17.17
N ASN A 107 -4.22 7.72 17.23
CA ASN A 107 -5.05 6.55 17.01
C ASN A 107 -4.90 5.61 18.22
N GLU A 108 -6.01 5.16 18.76
CA GLU A 108 -6.03 4.12 19.80
C GLU A 108 -5.70 2.77 19.16
N VAL A 109 -4.40 2.50 18.99
CA VAL A 109 -3.92 1.28 18.39
C VAL A 109 -3.76 0.15 19.41
N LYS A 110 -4.20 -1.05 19.04
CA LYS A 110 -3.95 -2.25 19.83
C LYS A 110 -2.44 -2.51 19.94
N PRO A 111 -1.97 -3.14 21.03
CA PRO A 111 -0.53 -3.38 21.26
C PRO A 111 0.17 -4.10 20.11
N ASN A 112 -0.46 -5.12 19.50
CA ASN A 112 0.09 -5.84 18.35
C ASN A 112 0.26 -4.92 17.12
N ILE A 113 -0.69 -4.02 16.85
CA ILE A 113 -0.57 -3.06 15.75
C ILE A 113 0.54 -2.04 16.03
N LYS A 114 0.68 -1.61 17.29
CA LYS A 114 1.78 -0.74 17.70
C LYS A 114 3.13 -1.40 17.41
N SER A 115 3.31 -2.66 17.84
CA SER A 115 4.53 -3.43 17.59
C SER A 115 4.81 -3.61 16.11
N LEU A 116 3.78 -3.93 15.31
CA LEU A 116 3.87 -4.07 13.86
C LEU A 116 4.32 -2.79 13.16
N VAL A 117 3.77 -1.65 13.55
CA VAL A 117 4.12 -0.33 12.97
C VAL A 117 5.54 0.08 13.34
N LEU A 118 5.96 -0.15 14.60
CA LEU A 118 7.33 0.13 15.05
C LEU A 118 8.35 -0.78 14.37
N TRP A 119 8.04 -2.06 14.23
CA TRP A 119 8.87 -3.00 13.45
C TRP A 119 9.02 -2.53 12.00
N SER A 120 7.92 -2.11 11.37
CA SER A 120 7.94 -1.62 9.98
C SER A 120 8.77 -0.35 9.81
N LEU A 121 8.75 0.55 10.81
CA LEU A 121 9.60 1.73 10.82
C LEU A 121 11.09 1.34 10.95
N SER A 122 11.41 0.40 11.85
CA SER A 122 12.77 -0.12 12.01
C SER A 122 13.29 -0.72 10.72
N MET A 123 12.50 -1.57 10.05
CA MET A 123 12.82 -2.16 8.75
C MET A 123 13.09 -1.11 7.67
N LYS A 124 12.36 0.02 7.71
CA LYS A 124 12.55 1.11 6.74
C LYS A 124 13.81 1.91 6.97
N LEU A 125 14.22 2.09 8.23
CA LEU A 125 15.32 2.96 8.62
C LEU A 125 16.64 2.19 8.80
N ASN A 126 16.59 0.88 8.98
CA ASN A 126 17.79 0.05 9.12
C ASN A 126 18.12 -0.61 7.76
N PRO A 127 19.30 -0.34 7.17
CA PRO A 127 19.71 -0.93 5.90
C PRO A 127 20.00 -2.44 6.03
N GLU A 128 20.32 -2.92 7.23
CA GLU A 128 20.63 -4.32 7.52
C GLU A 128 19.77 -4.82 8.68
N PRO A 129 18.48 -5.05 8.47
CA PRO A 129 17.60 -5.55 9.53
C PRO A 129 17.90 -7.04 9.82
N ASP A 130 17.62 -7.44 11.05
CA ASP A 130 17.65 -8.85 11.43
C ASP A 130 16.67 -9.66 10.58
N LEU A 131 17.13 -10.83 10.13
CA LEU A 131 16.31 -11.73 9.35
C LEU A 131 15.40 -12.56 10.25
N LEU A 132 14.12 -12.55 9.93
CA LEU A 132 13.14 -13.44 10.53
C LEU A 132 13.28 -14.84 9.96
N THR A 133 12.94 -15.84 10.75
CA THR A 133 12.78 -17.21 10.26
C THR A 133 11.54 -17.31 9.35
N PRO A 134 11.44 -18.32 8.47
CA PRO A 134 10.25 -18.52 7.63
C PRO A 134 8.94 -18.59 8.43
N ILE A 135 8.97 -19.24 9.61
CA ILE A 135 7.80 -19.31 10.51
C ILE A 135 7.41 -17.93 11.02
N GLN A 136 8.37 -17.13 11.47
CA GLN A 136 8.11 -15.75 11.90
C GLN A 136 7.58 -14.88 10.76
N VAL A 137 8.11 -15.06 9.55
CA VAL A 137 7.63 -14.36 8.33
C VAL A 137 6.17 -14.69 8.08
N SER A 138 5.77 -15.96 8.16
CA SER A 138 4.37 -16.37 7.96
C SER A 138 3.43 -15.73 9.00
N ILE A 139 3.81 -15.74 10.28
CA ILE A 139 3.02 -15.15 11.37
C ILE A 139 2.86 -13.63 11.16
N ILE A 140 3.96 -12.94 10.87
CA ILE A 140 3.92 -11.48 10.63
C ILE A 140 3.15 -11.16 9.35
N TYR A 141 3.23 -12.00 8.33
CA TYR A 141 2.48 -11.81 7.09
C TYR A 141 0.98 -11.72 7.35
N ASP A 142 0.43 -12.61 8.17
CA ASP A 142 -1.00 -12.59 8.51
C ASP A 142 -1.39 -11.29 9.23
N GLU A 143 -0.57 -10.82 10.17
CA GLU A 143 -0.80 -9.55 10.86
C GLU A 143 -0.73 -8.34 9.90
N VAL A 144 0.27 -8.33 9.02
CA VAL A 144 0.44 -7.31 7.96
C VAL A 144 -0.76 -7.28 7.04
N ASN A 145 -1.18 -8.45 6.55
CA ASN A 145 -2.31 -8.58 5.63
C ASN A 145 -3.61 -8.07 6.28
N ASN A 146 -3.90 -8.49 7.51
CA ASN A 146 -5.08 -8.04 8.24
C ASN A 146 -5.08 -6.53 8.48
N PHE A 147 -3.94 -5.95 8.87
CA PHE A 147 -3.79 -4.51 9.03
C PHE A 147 -3.98 -3.78 7.70
N PHE A 148 -3.28 -4.24 6.64
CA PHE A 148 -3.29 -3.62 5.33
C PHE A 148 -4.67 -3.61 4.69
N ILE A 149 -5.40 -4.75 4.72
CA ILE A 149 -6.76 -4.86 4.17
C ILE A 149 -7.71 -3.90 4.89
N ARG A 150 -7.69 -3.86 6.21
CA ARG A 150 -8.54 -2.96 6.99
C ARG A 150 -8.29 -1.48 6.63
N GLU A 151 -7.04 -1.05 6.55
CA GLU A 151 -6.71 0.33 6.19
C GLU A 151 -7.03 0.62 4.71
N MET A 152 -6.87 -0.37 3.82
CA MET A 152 -7.23 -0.27 2.41
C MET A 152 -8.74 -0.09 2.24
N GLU A 153 -9.58 -0.92 2.86
CA GLU A 153 -11.04 -0.79 2.82
C GLU A 153 -11.49 0.58 3.29
N SER A 154 -10.94 1.03 4.41
CA SER A 154 -11.22 2.35 4.97
C SER A 154 -10.73 3.49 4.06
N GLY A 155 -9.56 3.36 3.44
CA GLY A 155 -8.99 4.33 2.51
C GLY A 155 -9.75 4.41 1.20
N LEU A 156 -10.12 3.26 0.64
CA LEU A 156 -10.91 3.18 -0.59
C LEU A 156 -12.34 3.69 -0.36
N SER A 157 -12.95 3.37 0.80
CA SER A 157 -14.28 3.90 1.17
C SER A 157 -14.27 5.42 1.21
N TRP A 158 -13.20 6.02 1.76
CA TRP A 158 -13.03 7.47 1.77
C TRP A 158 -12.84 8.05 0.36
N HIS A 159 -12.01 7.40 -0.48
CA HIS A 159 -11.76 7.84 -1.85
C HIS A 159 -13.02 7.80 -2.72
N PHE A 160 -13.74 6.69 -2.69
CA PHE A 160 -14.95 6.50 -3.49
C PHE A 160 -16.22 7.08 -2.84
N LYS A 161 -16.14 7.58 -1.61
CA LYS A 161 -17.28 8.07 -0.82
C LYS A 161 -18.40 7.04 -0.69
N LYS A 162 -18.03 5.77 -0.56
CA LYS A 162 -18.94 4.63 -0.45
C LYS A 162 -18.27 3.52 0.37
N PRO A 163 -19.02 2.74 1.16
CA PRO A 163 -18.46 1.59 1.85
C PRO A 163 -17.83 0.59 0.86
N ILE A 164 -16.59 0.23 1.13
CA ILE A 164 -15.85 -0.79 0.39
C ILE A 164 -15.42 -1.84 1.40
N SER A 165 -16.09 -2.98 1.40
CA SER A 165 -15.82 -4.11 2.30
C SER A 165 -15.61 -5.42 1.55
N GLU A 166 -15.86 -5.43 0.24
CA GLU A 166 -15.75 -6.59 -0.61
C GLU A 166 -15.48 -6.21 -2.07
N TYR A 167 -15.12 -7.21 -2.86
CA TYR A 167 -14.82 -7.03 -4.29
C TYR A 167 -15.96 -6.42 -5.09
N SER A 168 -17.18 -6.86 -4.87
CA SER A 168 -18.37 -6.36 -5.57
C SER A 168 -18.58 -4.87 -5.33
N SER A 169 -18.40 -4.40 -4.11
CA SER A 169 -18.50 -2.98 -3.74
C SER A 169 -17.38 -2.14 -4.37
N LEU A 170 -16.15 -2.65 -4.41
CA LEU A 170 -15.03 -1.99 -5.08
C LEU A 170 -15.26 -1.89 -6.60
N ARG A 171 -15.65 -3.00 -7.23
CA ARG A 171 -15.99 -3.03 -8.66
C ARG A 171 -17.06 -2.00 -9.00
N TYR A 172 -18.15 -1.99 -8.24
CA TYR A 172 -19.24 -1.02 -8.42
C TYR A 172 -18.75 0.42 -8.27
N ALA A 173 -17.93 0.71 -7.25
CA ALA A 173 -17.40 2.04 -7.00
C ALA A 173 -16.51 2.54 -8.14
N ILE A 174 -15.65 1.69 -8.69
CA ILE A 174 -14.78 2.01 -9.84
C ILE A 174 -15.64 2.28 -11.08
N LEU A 175 -16.60 1.42 -11.41
CA LEU A 175 -17.45 1.56 -12.59
C LEU A 175 -18.40 2.78 -12.53
N LYS A 176 -18.74 3.24 -11.33
CA LYS A 176 -19.58 4.44 -11.13
C LYS A 176 -18.78 5.72 -11.03
N ASN A 177 -17.45 5.65 -10.99
CA ASN A 177 -16.59 6.84 -10.97
C ASN A 177 -16.26 7.27 -12.41
N PRO A 178 -16.85 8.38 -12.92
CA PRO A 178 -16.67 8.79 -14.32
C PRO A 178 -15.21 9.10 -14.65
N TYR A 179 -14.42 9.56 -13.69
CA TYR A 179 -13.00 9.83 -13.88
C TYR A 179 -12.19 8.54 -14.06
N GLU A 180 -12.47 7.50 -13.28
CA GLU A 180 -11.79 6.20 -13.41
C GLU A 180 -12.23 5.49 -14.70
N VAL A 181 -13.52 5.55 -15.05
CA VAL A 181 -14.05 5.01 -16.32
C VAL A 181 -13.45 5.74 -17.52
N SER A 182 -13.37 7.07 -17.49
CA SER A 182 -12.77 7.84 -18.59
C SER A 182 -11.31 7.50 -18.82
N LYS A 183 -10.54 7.22 -17.77
CA LYS A 183 -9.15 6.75 -17.89
C LYS A 183 -9.05 5.35 -18.50
N ILE A 184 -9.95 4.45 -18.11
CA ILE A 184 -10.02 3.10 -18.68
C ILE A 184 -10.32 3.22 -20.18
N CYS A 185 -11.33 4.01 -20.57
CA CYS A 185 -11.71 4.22 -21.95
C CYS A 185 -10.60 4.93 -22.75
N TYR A 186 -10.03 6.01 -22.23
CA TYR A 186 -8.95 6.74 -22.88
C TYR A 186 -7.72 5.86 -23.12
N SER A 187 -7.31 5.08 -22.12
CA SER A 187 -6.18 4.16 -22.28
C SER A 187 -6.44 3.01 -23.23
N SER A 188 -7.70 2.57 -23.34
CA SER A 188 -8.10 1.52 -24.28
C SER A 188 -8.14 2.00 -25.74
N ILE A 189 -8.48 3.29 -25.96
CA ILE A 189 -8.64 3.88 -27.30
C ILE A 189 -7.30 4.41 -27.84
N PHE A 190 -6.52 5.11 -27.00
CA PHE A 190 -5.34 5.87 -27.45
C PHE A 190 -3.99 5.22 -27.18
N ARG A 191 -3.94 4.19 -26.36
CA ARG A 191 -2.73 3.39 -26.13
C ARG A 191 -3.07 1.92 -26.35
N SER A 192 -2.60 1.38 -27.43
CA SER A 192 -2.69 -0.06 -27.76
C SER A 192 -2.01 -0.99 -26.75
N SER A 193 -1.51 -0.44 -25.64
CA SER A 193 -0.98 -1.22 -24.54
C SER A 193 -2.08 -1.46 -23.50
N SER A 194 -2.45 -2.70 -23.38
CA SER A 194 -3.33 -3.31 -22.36
C SER A 194 -2.96 -2.97 -20.90
N VAL A 195 -1.92 -2.17 -20.66
CA VAL A 195 -1.31 -1.91 -19.35
C VAL A 195 -2.29 -1.30 -18.35
N TYR A 196 -3.12 -0.34 -18.74
CA TYR A 196 -4.05 0.30 -17.81
C TYR A 196 -5.29 -0.55 -17.52
N LEU A 197 -5.85 -1.20 -18.53
CA LEU A 197 -6.96 -2.13 -18.33
C LEU A 197 -6.51 -3.33 -17.50
N ASN A 198 -5.32 -3.84 -17.77
CA ASN A 198 -4.70 -4.90 -16.99
C ASN A 198 -4.37 -4.45 -15.56
N ARG A 199 -4.01 -3.18 -15.36
CA ARG A 199 -3.80 -2.64 -14.01
C ARG A 199 -5.08 -2.67 -13.17
N TYR A 200 -6.23 -2.29 -13.71
CA TYR A 200 -7.51 -2.38 -13.01
C TYR A 200 -7.95 -3.83 -12.79
N ARG A 201 -7.82 -4.69 -13.80
CA ARG A 201 -8.07 -6.13 -13.66
C ARG A 201 -7.16 -6.75 -12.60
N LEU A 202 -5.89 -6.36 -12.59
CA LEU A 202 -4.91 -6.82 -11.63
C LEU A 202 -5.24 -6.35 -10.20
N ILE A 203 -5.58 -5.07 -10.00
CA ILE A 203 -6.03 -4.54 -8.71
C ILE A 203 -7.28 -5.29 -8.23
N MET A 204 -8.20 -5.56 -9.12
CA MET A 204 -9.43 -6.28 -8.82
C MET A 204 -9.16 -7.74 -8.45
N ALA A 205 -8.31 -8.43 -9.20
CA ALA A 205 -7.89 -9.80 -8.89
C ALA A 205 -7.10 -9.87 -7.57
N GLN A 206 -6.24 -8.89 -7.32
CA GLN A 206 -5.46 -8.80 -6.10
C GLN A 206 -6.31 -8.50 -4.87
N PHE A 207 -7.33 -7.65 -5.01
CA PHE A 207 -8.29 -7.42 -3.93
C PHE A 207 -9.08 -8.69 -3.60
N LEU A 208 -9.50 -9.44 -4.61
CA LEU A 208 -10.11 -10.76 -4.43
C LEU A 208 -9.19 -11.72 -3.69
N LEU A 209 -7.94 -11.85 -4.14
CA LEU A 209 -6.96 -12.74 -3.51
C LEU A 209 -6.68 -12.31 -2.07
N ALA A 210 -6.50 -11.03 -1.80
CA ALA A 210 -6.23 -10.52 -0.46
C ALA A 210 -7.43 -10.73 0.47
N SER A 211 -8.66 -10.48 0.00
CA SER A 211 -9.89 -10.75 0.75
C SER A 211 -10.09 -12.24 1.00
N ALA A 212 -9.70 -13.04 0.03
CA ALA A 212 -9.79 -14.47 0.06
C ALA A 212 -8.81 -15.13 1.06
N TRP A 213 -7.61 -14.61 1.18
CA TRP A 213 -6.60 -15.10 2.14
C TRP A 213 -6.91 -14.74 3.60
N SER A 214 -7.68 -13.69 3.83
CA SER A 214 -8.17 -13.38 5.18
C SER A 214 -9.30 -14.32 5.64
N ILE A 215 -9.94 -15.03 4.71
CA ILE A 215 -10.90 -16.09 4.97
C ILE A 215 -10.16 -17.42 4.88
N LYS A 216 -9.73 -17.98 6.02
CA LYS A 216 -9.06 -19.29 6.10
C LYS A 216 -9.75 -20.31 5.18
N GLY A 217 -9.04 -20.80 4.17
CA GLY A 217 -9.42 -21.95 3.37
C GLY A 217 -10.00 -21.65 2.01
N ILE A 218 -9.28 -20.92 1.16
CA ILE A 218 -9.63 -20.88 -0.25
C ILE A 218 -8.91 -21.99 -0.98
N ASP A 219 -9.76 -22.82 -1.57
CA ASP A 219 -9.40 -23.77 -2.58
C ASP A 219 -8.80 -23.01 -3.79
N LEU A 220 -7.50 -23.17 -4.02
CA LEU A 220 -6.78 -22.54 -5.14
C LEU A 220 -7.36 -22.92 -6.51
N ASP A 221 -8.20 -23.96 -6.58
CA ASP A 221 -8.88 -24.39 -7.81
C ASP A 221 -9.96 -23.39 -8.30
N LEU A 222 -10.39 -22.46 -7.44
CA LEU A 222 -11.33 -21.40 -7.82
C LEU A 222 -10.67 -20.21 -8.54
N VAL A 223 -9.35 -20.10 -8.50
CA VAL A 223 -8.60 -18.98 -9.11
C VAL A 223 -8.13 -19.32 -10.52
N GLN A 224 -8.18 -20.60 -10.94
CA GLN A 224 -7.73 -21.07 -12.25
C GLN A 224 -8.84 -21.15 -13.31
N LYS A 225 -10.07 -20.84 -12.97
CA LYS A 225 -11.21 -20.72 -13.89
C LYS A 225 -11.56 -19.24 -14.13
#